data_2586d7825ceef9a84a5ce0014df3afce
#
_entry.id   2586d7825ceef9a84a5ce0014df3afce
#
_cell.length_a   1.000
_cell.length_b   1.000
_cell.length_c   1.000
_cell.angle_alpha   90.00
_cell.angle_beta   90.00
_cell.angle_gamma   90.00
#
_symmetry.space_group_name_H-M   'P 1'
#
loop_
_entity.id
_entity.type
_entity.pdbx_description
1 polymer ?
#
loop_
_entity_poly.entity_id
_entity_poly.type
_entity_poly.pdbx_seq_one_letter_code
_entity_poly.pdbx_strand_id
1 'polypeptide(L)'
;MCIRDSFYAVDRYASYKQDWGGYYEAGGLLIADRYTTSNAVHQASKLPDGEREKFLDWLFGFEYGLLGLPEPSLVFYLDVPTEVTERLMRERERATHTAADIHEADDAYLRECRENARGVAARCGWQRVDCTRDGRMRGIEDIHEEVYARVKALLG
;
A
#
# COMPACT_ATOMS: atom_id res chain seq x y z
N MET A 1 -14.60 13.06 -4.41
CA MET A 1 -13.99 12.14 -5.40
C MET A 1 -13.04 12.93 -6.28
N CYS A 2 -11.76 12.59 -6.30
CA CYS A 2 -10.79 13.26 -7.17
C CYS A 2 -10.75 12.51 -8.50
N ILE A 3 -10.77 13.24 -9.63
CA ILE A 3 -10.69 12.64 -10.97
C ILE A 3 -9.43 11.75 -11.14
N ARG A 4 -8.38 12.05 -10.39
CA ARG A 4 -7.13 11.26 -10.35
C ARG A 4 -7.36 9.82 -9.86
N ASP A 5 -8.27 9.62 -8.89
CA ASP A 5 -8.56 8.28 -8.35
C ASP A 5 -9.21 7.40 -9.41
N SER A 6 -10.07 7.98 -10.24
CA SER A 6 -10.70 7.28 -11.37
C SER A 6 -9.66 6.87 -12.43
N PHE A 7 -8.64 7.69 -12.69
CA PHE A 7 -7.58 7.34 -13.64
C PHE A 7 -6.74 6.15 -13.14
N TYR A 8 -6.39 6.13 -11.86
CA TYR A 8 -5.68 4.97 -11.28
C TYR A 8 -6.51 3.68 -11.37
N ALA A 9 -7.82 3.78 -11.12
CA ALA A 9 -8.71 2.63 -11.22
C ALA A 9 -8.84 2.13 -12.66
N VAL A 10 -8.97 3.03 -13.65
CA VAL A 10 -9.04 2.69 -15.07
C VAL A 10 -7.75 2.03 -15.55
N ASP A 11 -6.59 2.57 -15.18
CA ASP A 11 -5.29 2.00 -15.52
C ASP A 11 -5.13 0.59 -14.96
N ARG A 12 -5.49 0.41 -13.70
CA ARG A 12 -5.48 -0.91 -13.03
C ARG A 12 -6.42 -1.91 -13.70
N TYR A 13 -7.61 -1.44 -14.08
CA TYR A 13 -8.56 -2.27 -14.80
C TYR A 13 -8.05 -2.67 -16.19
N ALA A 14 -7.46 -1.74 -16.93
CA ALA A 14 -6.86 -2.02 -18.23
C ALA A 14 -5.74 -3.06 -18.12
N SER A 15 -4.83 -2.89 -17.17
CA SER A 15 -3.76 -3.86 -16.90
C SER A 15 -4.32 -5.23 -16.49
N TYR A 16 -5.34 -5.27 -15.63
CA TYR A 16 -6.01 -6.53 -15.30
C TYR A 16 -6.52 -7.23 -16.56
N LYS A 17 -7.24 -6.51 -17.43
CA LYS A 17 -7.83 -7.11 -18.63
C LYS A 17 -6.81 -7.51 -19.69
N GLN A 18 -5.70 -6.79 -19.82
CA GLN A 18 -4.73 -6.98 -20.88
C GLN A 18 -3.54 -7.86 -20.49
N ASP A 19 -3.10 -7.77 -19.22
CA ASP A 19 -1.80 -8.31 -18.84
C ASP A 19 -1.93 -9.53 -17.93
N TRP A 20 -2.58 -9.42 -16.80
CA TRP A 20 -2.45 -10.42 -15.74
C TRP A 20 -3.73 -11.14 -15.33
N GLY A 21 -4.90 -10.66 -15.76
CA GLY A 21 -6.19 -11.23 -15.34
C GLY A 21 -6.35 -12.69 -15.76
N GLY A 22 -5.97 -13.04 -16.98
CA GLY A 22 -6.05 -14.42 -17.44
C GLY A 22 -5.17 -15.40 -16.64
N TYR A 23 -3.98 -14.96 -16.23
CA TYR A 23 -3.11 -15.75 -15.35
C TYR A 23 -3.73 -15.93 -13.95
N TYR A 24 -4.28 -14.86 -13.39
CA TYR A 24 -4.94 -14.89 -12.08
C TYR A 24 -6.19 -15.79 -12.11
N GLU A 25 -7.05 -15.65 -13.12
CA GLU A 25 -8.28 -16.46 -13.28
C GLU A 25 -7.99 -17.94 -13.49
N ALA A 26 -6.82 -18.27 -14.03
CA ALA A 26 -6.33 -19.65 -14.14
C ALA A 26 -5.76 -20.21 -12.81
N GLY A 27 -5.86 -19.48 -11.71
CA GLY A 27 -5.35 -19.88 -10.39
C GLY A 27 -3.89 -19.52 -10.13
N GLY A 28 -3.32 -18.63 -10.92
CA GLY A 28 -1.96 -18.13 -10.72
C GLY A 28 -1.81 -17.28 -9.46
N LEU A 29 -0.68 -17.40 -8.77
CA LEU A 29 -0.33 -16.53 -7.65
C LEU A 29 0.24 -15.22 -8.17
N LEU A 30 -0.36 -14.12 -7.74
CA LEU A 30 0.07 -12.77 -8.09
C LEU A 30 0.53 -12.00 -6.85
N ILE A 31 1.69 -11.39 -6.93
CA ILE A 31 2.21 -10.47 -5.91
C ILE A 31 2.24 -9.07 -6.53
N ALA A 32 1.50 -8.15 -5.94
CA ALA A 32 1.45 -6.76 -6.37
C ALA A 32 2.22 -5.86 -5.40
N ASP A 33 3.22 -5.16 -5.90
CA ASP A 33 3.79 -4.01 -5.21
C ASP A 33 2.94 -2.78 -5.53
N ARG A 34 2.10 -2.40 -4.57
CA ARG A 34 1.02 -1.40 -4.66
C ARG A 34 -0.17 -1.87 -5.52
N TYR A 35 -1.37 -1.57 -5.03
CA TYR A 35 -2.64 -1.91 -5.65
C TYR A 35 -3.69 -0.85 -5.26
N THR A 36 -4.99 -1.16 -5.28
CA THR A 36 -6.08 -0.31 -4.78
C THR A 36 -5.80 0.22 -3.37
N THR A 37 -5.12 -0.59 -2.56
CA THR A 37 -4.67 -0.26 -1.20
C THR A 37 -3.81 0.99 -1.11
N SER A 38 -3.03 1.31 -2.15
CA SER A 38 -2.27 2.57 -2.22
C SER A 38 -3.17 3.80 -2.30
N ASN A 39 -4.28 3.72 -3.04
CA ASN A 39 -5.26 4.81 -3.09
C ASN A 39 -5.95 4.97 -1.72
N ALA A 40 -6.29 3.85 -1.06
CA ALA A 40 -6.86 3.87 0.29
C ALA A 40 -5.96 4.59 1.29
N VAL A 41 -4.63 4.41 1.20
CA VAL A 41 -3.67 5.10 2.09
C VAL A 41 -3.49 6.57 1.69
N HIS A 42 -3.08 6.83 0.45
CA HIS A 42 -2.60 8.15 0.05
C HIS A 42 -3.70 9.16 -0.28
N GLN A 43 -4.85 8.71 -0.76
CA GLN A 43 -5.93 9.65 -1.07
C GLN A 43 -6.85 9.88 0.13
N ALA A 44 -7.11 8.87 0.94
CA ALA A 44 -7.89 9.06 2.14
C ALA A 44 -7.18 9.98 3.16
N SER A 45 -5.83 9.96 3.23
CA SER A 45 -5.08 10.86 4.12
C SER A 45 -5.31 12.35 3.82
N LYS A 46 -5.68 12.70 2.58
CA LYS A 46 -5.96 14.08 2.16
C LYS A 46 -7.36 14.55 2.52
N LEU A 47 -8.19 13.69 3.07
CA LEU A 47 -9.58 13.97 3.40
C LEU A 47 -9.76 14.18 4.91
N PRO A 48 -10.72 15.02 5.33
CA PRO A 48 -11.11 15.09 6.72
C PRO A 48 -11.53 13.71 7.25
N ASP A 49 -11.31 13.44 8.53
CA ASP A 49 -11.58 12.14 9.17
C ASP A 49 -13.01 11.63 8.89
N GLY A 50 -14.01 12.52 8.96
CA GLY A 50 -15.41 12.16 8.71
C GLY A 50 -15.75 11.77 7.26
N GLU A 51 -14.85 12.03 6.30
CA GLU A 51 -15.01 11.68 4.89
C GLU A 51 -14.21 10.46 4.47
N ARG A 52 -13.21 10.08 5.25
CA ARG A 52 -12.32 8.94 4.95
C ARG A 52 -13.07 7.63 4.81
N GLU A 53 -13.99 7.35 5.71
CA GLU A 53 -14.81 6.14 5.69
C GLU A 53 -15.64 6.04 4.41
N LYS A 54 -16.35 7.12 4.06
CA LYS A 54 -17.15 7.17 2.83
C LYS A 54 -16.31 7.00 1.56
N PHE A 55 -15.12 7.56 1.58
CA PHE A 55 -14.16 7.40 0.47
C PHE A 55 -13.71 5.96 0.32
N LEU A 56 -13.37 5.28 1.42
CA LEU A 56 -12.95 3.88 1.39
C LEU A 56 -14.08 2.96 0.91
N ASP A 57 -15.31 3.17 1.39
CA ASP A 57 -16.48 2.42 0.93
C ASP A 57 -16.71 2.62 -0.57
N TRP A 58 -16.60 3.86 -1.04
CA TRP A 58 -16.70 4.16 -2.47
C TRP A 58 -15.56 3.51 -3.27
N LEU A 59 -14.31 3.63 -2.81
CA LEU A 59 -13.15 3.10 -3.52
C LEU A 59 -13.25 1.59 -3.73
N PHE A 60 -13.53 0.87 -2.66
CA PHE A 60 -13.63 -0.60 -2.72
C PHE A 60 -14.89 -1.05 -3.48
N GLY A 61 -16.02 -0.37 -3.29
CA GLY A 61 -17.22 -0.64 -4.06
C GLY A 61 -17.07 -0.35 -5.55
N PHE A 62 -16.30 0.68 -5.91
CA PHE A 62 -16.01 1.01 -7.30
C PHE A 62 -15.04 -0.01 -7.94
N GLU A 63 -13.88 -0.25 -7.32
CA GLU A 63 -12.86 -1.10 -7.93
C GLU A 63 -13.17 -2.58 -7.83
N TYR A 64 -13.55 -3.08 -6.66
CA TYR A 64 -13.85 -4.51 -6.49
C TYR A 64 -15.28 -4.86 -6.91
N GLY A 65 -16.26 -3.99 -6.61
CA GLY A 65 -17.65 -4.23 -6.93
C GLY A 65 -18.00 -3.92 -8.38
N LEU A 66 -17.80 -2.67 -8.81
CA LEU A 66 -18.26 -2.22 -10.14
C LEU A 66 -17.30 -2.64 -11.26
N LEU A 67 -16.00 -2.43 -11.10
CA LEU A 67 -14.99 -2.83 -12.09
C LEU A 67 -14.69 -4.33 -12.05
N GLY A 68 -15.01 -5.02 -10.96
CA GLY A 68 -14.75 -6.43 -10.78
C GLY A 68 -13.25 -6.77 -10.71
N LEU A 69 -12.44 -5.86 -10.23
CA LEU A 69 -11.05 -6.13 -9.93
C LEU A 69 -10.96 -7.13 -8.77
N PRO A 70 -10.03 -8.09 -8.81
CA PRO A 70 -9.86 -9.04 -7.71
C PRO A 70 -9.51 -8.33 -6.40
N GLU A 71 -10.23 -8.65 -5.33
CA GLU A 71 -9.84 -8.24 -4.00
C GLU A 71 -8.64 -9.07 -3.54
N PRO A 72 -7.58 -8.45 -2.95
CA PRO A 72 -6.42 -9.19 -2.48
C PRO A 72 -6.79 -10.19 -1.38
N SER A 73 -6.35 -11.44 -1.51
CA SER A 73 -6.51 -12.46 -0.47
C SER A 73 -5.69 -12.15 0.79
N LEU A 74 -4.61 -11.41 0.64
CA LEU A 74 -3.73 -10.98 1.73
C LEU A 74 -3.07 -9.65 1.39
N VAL A 75 -3.05 -8.73 2.35
CA VAL A 75 -2.38 -7.46 2.23
C VAL A 75 -1.38 -7.30 3.36
N PHE A 76 -0.14 -6.99 3.02
CA PHE A 76 0.88 -6.59 3.99
C PHE A 76 1.03 -5.08 4.03
N TYR A 77 0.97 -4.54 5.22
CA TYR A 77 1.35 -3.15 5.49
C TYR A 77 2.71 -3.15 6.21
N LEU A 78 3.74 -2.74 5.50
CA LEU A 78 5.09 -2.61 6.03
C LEU A 78 5.18 -1.29 6.80
N ASP A 79 5.09 -1.35 8.12
CA ASP A 79 5.07 -0.17 8.98
C ASP A 79 6.49 0.24 9.35
N VAL A 80 6.90 1.42 8.87
CA VAL A 80 8.17 2.07 9.19
C VAL A 80 7.90 3.41 9.83
N PRO A 81 8.47 3.74 11.00
CA PRO A 81 8.37 5.07 11.60
C PRO A 81 8.90 6.16 10.67
N THR A 82 8.21 7.31 10.62
CA THR A 82 8.54 8.41 9.70
C THR A 82 9.97 8.87 9.85
N GLU A 83 10.48 8.95 11.08
CA GLU A 83 11.85 9.35 11.38
C GLU A 83 12.90 8.38 10.79
N VAL A 84 12.55 7.10 10.69
CA VAL A 84 13.40 6.08 10.06
C VAL A 84 13.33 6.20 8.54
N THR A 85 12.13 6.42 8.00
CA THR A 85 11.91 6.65 6.56
C THR A 85 12.70 7.86 6.08
N GLU A 86 12.60 9.00 6.76
CA GLU A 86 13.35 10.22 6.45
C GLU A 86 14.86 9.99 6.43
N ARG A 87 15.38 9.25 7.43
CA ARG A 87 16.81 8.92 7.47
C ARG A 87 17.23 8.09 6.25
N LEU A 88 16.47 7.05 5.92
CA LEU A 88 16.75 6.18 4.77
C LEU A 88 16.67 6.94 3.44
N MET A 89 15.70 7.85 3.31
CA MET A 89 15.58 8.70 2.12
C MET A 89 16.81 9.59 1.95
N ARG A 90 17.26 10.26 3.01
CA ARG A 90 18.48 11.09 3.00
C ARG A 90 19.74 10.27 2.68
N GLU A 91 19.83 9.03 3.18
CA GLU A 91 20.93 8.14 2.86
C GLU A 91 20.91 7.73 1.38
N ARG A 92 19.72 7.41 0.83
CA ARG A 92 19.53 7.10 -0.58
C ARG A 92 19.90 8.28 -1.49
N GLU A 93 19.42 9.49 -1.18
CA GLU A 93 19.75 10.70 -1.92
C GLU A 93 21.25 10.94 -2.01
N ARG A 94 21.95 10.77 -0.88
CA ARG A 94 23.42 10.89 -0.83
C ARG A 94 24.12 9.85 -1.69
N ALA A 95 23.60 8.62 -1.72
CA ALA A 95 24.20 7.51 -2.48
C ALA A 95 23.92 7.60 -3.98
N THR A 96 22.74 8.09 -4.38
CA THR A 96 22.29 8.10 -5.79
C THR A 96 22.38 9.46 -6.46
N HIS A 97 22.67 10.53 -5.71
CA HIS A 97 22.64 11.94 -6.17
C HIS A 97 21.30 12.34 -6.84
N THR A 98 20.20 11.64 -6.49
CA THR A 98 18.84 11.94 -6.96
C THR A 98 18.09 12.67 -5.87
N ALA A 99 17.41 13.77 -6.21
CA ALA A 99 16.53 14.47 -5.27
C ALA A 99 15.28 13.61 -4.95
N ALA A 100 14.79 13.71 -3.71
CA ALA A 100 13.54 13.08 -3.33
C ALA A 100 12.36 13.63 -4.15
N ASP A 101 11.34 12.82 -4.36
CA ASP A 101 10.06 13.27 -4.91
C ASP A 101 9.47 14.35 -3.97
N ILE A 102 8.77 15.34 -4.55
CA ILE A 102 8.14 16.46 -3.84
C ILE A 102 7.23 15.96 -2.69
N HIS A 103 6.58 14.81 -2.87
CA HIS A 103 5.72 14.21 -1.86
C HIS A 103 6.50 13.50 -0.74
N GLU A 104 7.72 13.07 -1.01
CA GLU A 104 8.61 12.45 -0.01
C GLU A 104 9.28 13.50 0.89
N ALA A 105 9.30 14.77 0.48
CA ALA A 105 9.93 15.86 1.25
C ALA A 105 9.01 16.51 2.31
N ASP A 106 7.73 16.13 2.36
CA ASP A 106 6.76 16.67 3.33
C ASP A 106 6.56 15.71 4.50
N ASP A 107 7.30 15.95 5.58
CA ASP A 107 7.27 15.15 6.81
C ASP A 107 5.87 15.09 7.46
N ALA A 108 5.09 16.17 7.37
CA ALA A 108 3.74 16.21 7.92
C ALA A 108 2.81 15.31 7.11
N TYR A 109 2.92 15.34 5.79
CA TYR A 109 2.17 14.46 4.90
C TYR A 109 2.53 12.99 5.11
N LEU A 110 3.81 12.66 5.28
CA LEU A 110 4.24 11.28 5.53
C LEU A 110 3.68 10.73 6.86
N ARG A 111 3.64 11.55 7.91
CA ARG A 111 3.02 11.17 9.19
C ARG A 111 1.53 10.93 9.06
N GLU A 112 0.82 11.83 8.38
CA GLU A 112 -0.61 11.69 8.09
C GLU A 112 -0.90 10.41 7.28
N CYS A 113 -0.13 10.17 6.23
CA CYS A 113 -0.23 8.93 5.43
C CYS A 113 0.00 7.69 6.28
N ARG A 114 0.98 7.70 7.17
CA ARG A 114 1.26 6.57 8.05
C ARG A 114 0.13 6.32 9.05
N GLU A 115 -0.39 7.36 9.68
CA GLU A 115 -1.54 7.22 10.60
C GLU A 115 -2.77 6.70 9.88
N ASN A 116 -3.09 7.27 8.72
CA ASN A 116 -4.17 6.78 7.88
C ASN A 116 -3.97 5.31 7.47
N ALA A 117 -2.75 4.94 7.05
CA ALA A 117 -2.41 3.56 6.66
C ALA A 117 -2.65 2.57 7.81
N ARG A 118 -2.28 2.94 9.04
CA ARG A 118 -2.54 2.12 10.23
C ARG A 118 -4.03 1.95 10.50
N GLY A 119 -4.80 3.03 10.38
CA GLY A 119 -6.26 3.00 10.53
C GLY A 119 -6.92 2.12 9.47
N VAL A 120 -6.54 2.29 8.19
CA VAL A 120 -7.05 1.48 7.08
C VAL A 120 -6.64 0.02 7.24
N ALA A 121 -5.39 -0.26 7.61
CA ALA A 121 -4.90 -1.62 7.84
C ALA A 121 -5.69 -2.34 8.95
N ALA A 122 -5.96 -1.64 10.06
CA ALA A 122 -6.77 -2.19 11.16
C ALA A 122 -8.21 -2.46 10.72
N ARG A 123 -8.84 -1.52 9.99
CA ARG A 123 -10.20 -1.65 9.47
C ARG A 123 -10.35 -2.80 8.49
N CYS A 124 -9.39 -2.94 7.55
CA CYS A 124 -9.45 -3.92 6.47
C CYS A 124 -8.79 -5.27 6.83
N GLY A 125 -8.33 -5.45 8.07
CA GLY A 125 -7.68 -6.69 8.50
C GLY A 125 -6.33 -6.96 7.82
N TRP A 126 -5.62 -5.92 7.36
CA TRP A 126 -4.32 -6.09 6.73
C TRP A 126 -3.28 -6.58 7.73
N GLN A 127 -2.34 -7.37 7.26
CA GLN A 127 -1.25 -7.88 8.07
C GLN A 127 -0.18 -6.79 8.22
N ARG A 128 -0.15 -6.18 9.39
CA ARG A 128 0.90 -5.22 9.72
C ARG A 128 2.20 -5.95 10.04
N VAL A 129 3.29 -5.50 9.42
CA VAL A 129 4.66 -5.95 9.68
C VAL A 129 5.46 -4.76 10.21
N ASP A 130 5.88 -4.83 11.47
CA ASP A 130 6.75 -3.82 12.05
C ASP A 130 8.17 -4.00 11.49
N CYS A 131 8.58 -3.10 10.59
CA CYS A 131 9.87 -3.18 9.91
C CYS A 131 11.04 -2.63 10.73
N THR A 132 10.80 -2.20 11.98
CA THR A 132 11.83 -1.66 12.86
C THR A 132 11.87 -2.39 14.20
N ARG A 133 13.07 -2.43 14.79
CA ARG A 133 13.31 -2.87 16.17
C ARG A 133 14.33 -1.91 16.81
N ASP A 134 14.01 -1.41 18.01
CA ASP A 134 14.87 -0.46 18.74
C ASP A 134 15.27 0.78 17.92
N GLY A 135 14.33 1.33 17.14
CA GLY A 135 14.55 2.53 16.30
C GLY A 135 15.43 2.30 15.07
N ARG A 136 15.72 1.05 14.70
CA ARG A 136 16.52 0.67 13.53
C ARG A 136 15.73 -0.24 12.62
N MET A 137 16.01 -0.19 11.31
CA MET A 137 15.45 -1.16 10.36
C MET A 137 15.86 -2.58 10.76
N ARG A 138 14.90 -3.49 10.70
CA ARG A 138 15.15 -4.94 10.74
C ARG A 138 15.91 -5.36 9.48
N GLY A 139 16.59 -6.49 9.55
CA GLY A 139 17.22 -7.09 8.38
C GLY A 139 16.19 -7.46 7.31
N ILE A 140 16.60 -7.39 6.04
CA ILE A 140 15.76 -7.77 4.90
C ILE A 140 15.26 -9.22 5.06
N GLU A 141 16.15 -10.13 5.43
CA GLU A 141 15.83 -11.54 5.64
C GLU A 141 14.84 -11.75 6.80
N ASP A 142 14.96 -10.99 7.90
CA ASP A 142 14.06 -11.08 9.05
C ASP A 142 12.62 -10.67 8.67
N ILE A 143 12.48 -9.58 7.89
CA ILE A 143 11.18 -9.14 7.36
C ILE A 143 10.64 -10.15 6.33
N HIS A 144 11.50 -10.61 5.43
CA HIS A 144 11.14 -11.59 4.41
C HIS A 144 10.60 -12.89 5.03
N GLU A 145 11.29 -13.46 6.02
CA GLU A 145 10.86 -14.69 6.68
C GLU A 145 9.48 -14.54 7.35
N GLU A 146 9.22 -13.39 7.98
CA GLU A 146 7.92 -13.11 8.58
C GLU A 146 6.80 -13.03 7.52
N VAL A 147 7.03 -12.34 6.41
CA VAL A 147 6.09 -12.22 5.28
C VAL A 147 5.89 -13.60 4.64
N TYR A 148 6.98 -14.30 4.33
CA TYR A 148 6.96 -15.63 3.70
C TYR A 148 6.18 -16.66 4.52
N ALA A 149 6.39 -16.70 5.84
CA ALA A 149 5.68 -17.62 6.71
C ALA A 149 4.15 -17.41 6.66
N ARG A 150 3.71 -16.15 6.59
CA ARG A 150 2.27 -15.81 6.48
C ARG A 150 1.69 -16.16 5.11
N VAL A 151 2.43 -15.92 4.04
CA VAL A 151 2.03 -16.32 2.67
C VAL A 151 1.94 -17.84 2.57
N LYS A 152 2.96 -18.56 3.10
CA LYS A 152 2.97 -20.02 3.10
C LYS A 152 1.78 -20.61 3.86
N ALA A 153 1.40 -20.02 4.99
CA ALA A 153 0.23 -20.45 5.75
C ALA A 153 -1.10 -20.24 4.99
N LEU A 154 -1.16 -19.27 4.08
CA LEU A 154 -2.33 -19.03 3.22
C LEU A 154 -2.43 -20.05 2.08
N LEU A 155 -1.28 -20.48 1.56
CA LEU A 155 -1.23 -21.38 0.40
C LEU A 155 -1.34 -22.88 0.77
N GLY A 156 -1.22 -23.24 2.05
CA GLY A 156 -1.32 -24.62 2.57
C GLY A 156 0.05 -25.29 2.59
#